data_512e025eb19b7d81e9d5d27093f605c8
#
_entry.id   512e025eb19b7d81e9d5d27093f605c8
#
_cell.length_a   1.000
_cell.length_b   1.000
_cell.length_c   1.000
_cell.angle_alpha   90.00
_cell.angle_beta   90.00
_cell.angle_gamma   90.00
#
_symmetry.space_group_name_H-M   'P 1'
#
loop_
_entity.id
_entity.type
_entity.pdbx_description
1 polymer ?
#
loop_
_entity_poly.entity_id
_entity_poly.type
_entity_poly.pdbx_seq_one_letter_code
_entity_poly.pdbx_strand_id
1 'polypeptide(L)'
;MNRRNWLIGLAVCSIGTAVTSAQGADVQAVKIGFAGPLTGPVARVGKDLQYGAQLALDEENAKHPTIGGKPVQYVLDVQDDQADPRVAIQVGQKLVDDGVVGVIGHYNSGCSIPASAVYRQANVVMITPGSTNPQLTMQGFKNVFRTMGHDGIGGVVAGRFAVEQLKAKRIGIIDDRTAFGQGLADAFEKGVKEAHGTVVSREYTNDKAVDFRGILTTLKSDNIDLLFFGGLDEQGAMLVKQMRSLGIRAQLFGAGALKSNAFLKIAGSSGEGTQDLEPGPALDKLPSAQAFAQRYKARFNQDVELYAPFAYDAALAMIAAIRKADSLDRGKIVQSMPSVSVTGVTGKISFDERGDLIKPPYTLFRVEQGQWHSIRTVGGSGS
;
A
#
# COMPACT_ATOMS: atom_id res chain seq x y z
N MET A 1 -64.03 82.77 -16.59
CA MET A 1 -62.95 82.27 -17.48
C MET A 1 -62.34 81.01 -16.81
N ASN A 2 -62.69 79.83 -17.35
CA ASN A 2 -62.34 78.55 -16.82
C ASN A 2 -61.02 78.02 -17.31
N ARG A 3 -60.13 77.62 -16.48
CA ARG A 3 -58.98 76.76 -16.83
C ARG A 3 -59.09 75.40 -16.15
N ARG A 4 -59.38 74.35 -16.92
CA ARG A 4 -59.37 72.95 -16.53
C ARG A 4 -57.93 72.41 -16.57
N ASN A 5 -57.41 71.99 -15.44
CA ASN A 5 -56.15 71.24 -15.37
C ASN A 5 -56.45 69.73 -15.51
N TRP A 6 -55.80 69.10 -16.51
CA TRP A 6 -55.76 67.67 -16.67
C TRP A 6 -54.54 67.12 -15.95
N LEU A 7 -54.77 66.28 -14.97
CA LEU A 7 -53.71 65.47 -14.31
C LEU A 7 -53.63 64.15 -15.06
N ILE A 8 -52.49 63.89 -15.67
CA ILE A 8 -52.12 62.59 -16.29
C ILE A 8 -51.40 61.77 -15.20
N GLY A 9 -52.02 60.69 -14.71
CA GLY A 9 -51.41 59.78 -13.81
C GLY A 9 -50.52 58.82 -14.58
N LEU A 10 -49.20 58.83 -14.31
CA LEU A 10 -48.26 57.83 -14.77
C LEU A 10 -48.34 56.63 -13.78
N ALA A 11 -48.82 55.47 -14.24
CA ALA A 11 -48.69 54.19 -13.58
C ALA A 11 -47.31 53.61 -13.81
N VAL A 12 -46.47 53.61 -12.77
CA VAL A 12 -45.15 52.92 -12.81
C VAL A 12 -45.40 51.46 -12.44
N CYS A 13 -45.35 50.59 -13.49
CA CYS A 13 -45.28 49.13 -13.28
C CYS A 13 -43.86 48.76 -12.80
N SER A 14 -43.68 48.50 -11.51
CA SER A 14 -42.45 47.90 -10.95
C SER A 14 -42.45 46.42 -11.26
N ILE A 15 -41.66 46.02 -12.28
CA ILE A 15 -41.31 44.61 -12.52
C ILE A 15 -40.28 44.22 -11.47
N GLY A 16 -40.72 43.55 -10.42
CA GLY A 16 -39.85 42.93 -9.45
C GLY A 16 -39.16 41.71 -10.03
N THR A 17 -37.91 41.85 -10.44
CA THR A 17 -37.05 40.71 -10.77
C THR A 17 -36.75 39.95 -9.47
N ALA A 18 -37.43 38.83 -9.26
CA ALA A 18 -37.06 37.88 -8.22
C ALA A 18 -35.66 37.26 -8.60
N VAL A 19 -34.61 37.79 -8.00
CA VAL A 19 -33.29 37.15 -8.02
C VAL A 19 -33.41 35.93 -7.12
N THR A 20 -33.68 34.77 -7.69
CA THR A 20 -33.51 33.49 -7.00
C THR A 20 -32.02 33.32 -6.81
N SER A 21 -31.53 33.61 -5.59
CA SER A 21 -30.23 33.19 -5.15
C SER A 21 -30.23 31.66 -5.20
N ALA A 22 -29.57 31.08 -6.20
CA ALA A 22 -29.21 29.67 -6.19
C ALA A 22 -28.28 29.50 -4.98
N GLN A 23 -28.84 29.08 -3.84
CA GLN A 23 -28.08 28.62 -2.70
C GLN A 23 -27.29 27.43 -3.21
N GLY A 24 -26.00 27.61 -3.48
CA GLY A 24 -25.10 26.50 -3.80
C GLY A 24 -25.26 25.46 -2.70
N ALA A 25 -25.65 24.24 -3.08
CA ALA A 25 -25.78 23.15 -2.11
C ALA A 25 -24.48 23.05 -1.33
N ASP A 26 -24.59 23.09 -0.01
CA ASP A 26 -23.42 23.02 0.89
C ASP A 26 -22.71 21.69 0.67
N VAL A 27 -21.45 21.72 0.18
CA VAL A 27 -20.69 20.51 -0.18
C VAL A 27 -20.16 19.90 1.10
N GLN A 28 -20.61 18.69 1.43
CA GLN A 28 -20.21 18.00 2.66
C GLN A 28 -18.79 17.41 2.49
N ALA A 29 -17.87 17.78 3.40
CA ALA A 29 -16.56 17.14 3.47
C ALA A 29 -16.69 15.70 4.01
N VAL A 30 -16.12 14.74 3.26
CA VAL A 30 -16.02 13.32 3.63
C VAL A 30 -14.56 13.01 3.91
N LYS A 31 -14.23 12.84 5.19
CA LYS A 31 -12.86 12.56 5.60
C LYS A 31 -12.52 11.08 5.40
N ILE A 32 -11.48 10.81 4.63
CA ILE A 32 -10.81 9.50 4.53
C ILE A 32 -9.45 9.64 5.20
N GLY A 33 -9.17 8.79 6.19
CA GLY A 33 -7.88 8.79 6.87
C GLY A 33 -6.79 8.19 6.00
N PHE A 34 -5.59 8.74 6.11
CA PHE A 34 -4.35 8.11 5.67
C PHE A 34 -3.44 7.95 6.89
N ALA A 35 -2.90 6.74 7.07
CA ALA A 35 -1.91 6.46 8.10
C ALA A 35 -0.73 5.69 7.50
N GLY A 36 0.48 6.20 7.71
CA GLY A 36 1.70 5.57 7.23
C GLY A 36 2.94 6.32 7.70
N PRO A 37 4.15 5.81 7.45
CA PRO A 37 5.39 6.42 7.90
C PRO A 37 5.73 7.64 7.04
N LEU A 38 5.51 8.85 7.54
CA LEU A 38 5.82 10.10 6.83
C LEU A 38 7.13 10.71 7.29
N THR A 39 7.71 10.18 8.37
CA THR A 39 9.05 10.50 8.88
C THR A 39 9.90 9.25 9.05
N GLY A 40 11.21 9.43 9.27
CA GLY A 40 12.15 8.32 9.45
C GLY A 40 12.61 7.66 8.13
N PRO A 41 13.30 6.51 8.21
CA PRO A 41 13.96 5.86 7.07
C PRO A 41 13.01 5.47 5.92
N VAL A 42 11.78 5.10 6.23
CA VAL A 42 10.77 4.68 5.23
C VAL A 42 9.80 5.79 4.80
N ALA A 43 10.09 7.05 5.17
CA ALA A 43 9.21 8.19 4.85
C ALA A 43 8.94 8.38 3.35
N ARG A 44 9.89 8.03 2.47
CA ARG A 44 9.69 8.08 1.02
C ARG A 44 8.55 7.16 0.56
N VAL A 45 8.46 5.97 1.16
CA VAL A 45 7.38 5.01 0.88
C VAL A 45 6.04 5.53 1.39
N GLY A 46 6.01 6.07 2.61
CA GLY A 46 4.79 6.66 3.17
C GLY A 46 4.26 7.82 2.34
N LYS A 47 5.14 8.69 1.84
CA LYS A 47 4.75 9.79 0.94
C LYS A 47 4.26 9.29 -0.42
N ASP A 48 4.90 8.27 -0.99
CA ASP A 48 4.45 7.65 -2.24
C ASP A 48 3.01 7.11 -2.10
N LEU A 49 2.74 6.41 -1.00
CA LEU A 49 1.41 5.92 -0.66
C LEU A 49 0.39 7.05 -0.47
N GLN A 50 0.75 8.08 0.32
CA GLN A 50 -0.09 9.26 0.56
C GLN A 50 -0.50 9.94 -0.76
N TYR A 51 0.46 10.15 -1.64
CA TYR A 51 0.19 10.80 -2.92
C TYR A 51 -0.65 9.92 -3.85
N GLY A 52 -0.46 8.60 -3.83
CA GLY A 52 -1.32 7.68 -4.55
C GLY A 52 -2.78 7.78 -4.11
N ALA A 53 -3.03 7.77 -2.80
CA ALA A 53 -4.36 7.94 -2.25
C ALA A 53 -4.95 9.32 -2.57
N GLN A 54 -4.15 10.40 -2.43
CA GLN A 54 -4.57 11.76 -2.73
C GLN A 54 -4.98 11.92 -4.20
N LEU A 55 -4.22 11.33 -5.14
CA LEU A 55 -4.55 11.42 -6.56
C LEU A 55 -5.93 10.81 -6.87
N ALA A 56 -6.25 9.67 -6.26
CA ALA A 56 -7.56 9.04 -6.43
C ALA A 56 -8.70 9.93 -5.90
N LEU A 57 -8.50 10.59 -4.76
CA LEU A 57 -9.48 11.52 -4.20
C LEU A 57 -9.65 12.77 -5.09
N ASP A 58 -8.55 13.33 -5.58
CA ASP A 58 -8.58 14.51 -6.46
C ASP A 58 -9.34 14.20 -7.75
N GLU A 59 -9.06 13.07 -8.39
CA GLU A 59 -9.73 12.62 -9.62
C GLU A 59 -11.21 12.30 -9.38
N GLU A 60 -11.55 11.80 -8.20
CA GLU A 60 -12.94 11.54 -7.85
C GLU A 60 -13.72 12.83 -7.56
N ASN A 61 -13.13 13.77 -6.84
CA ASN A 61 -13.71 15.07 -6.56
C ASN A 61 -13.99 15.87 -7.85
N ALA A 62 -13.14 15.73 -8.87
CA ALA A 62 -13.35 16.36 -10.18
C ALA A 62 -14.63 15.90 -10.89
N LYS A 63 -15.23 14.77 -10.45
CA LYS A 63 -16.51 14.24 -10.99
C LYS A 63 -17.73 14.79 -10.24
N HIS A 64 -17.54 15.67 -9.26
CA HIS A 64 -18.61 16.23 -8.42
C HIS A 64 -19.50 15.15 -7.77
N PRO A 65 -18.93 14.27 -6.93
CA PRO A 65 -19.66 13.12 -6.39
C PRO A 65 -20.81 13.53 -5.47
N THR A 66 -21.81 12.65 -5.40
CA THR A 66 -22.91 12.76 -4.43
C THR A 66 -23.06 11.48 -3.63
N ILE A 67 -23.46 11.59 -2.36
CA ILE A 67 -23.82 10.49 -1.47
C ILE A 67 -25.13 10.82 -0.78
N GLY A 68 -26.09 9.89 -0.83
CA GLY A 68 -27.46 10.15 -0.32
C GLY A 68 -28.12 11.36 -0.99
N GLY A 69 -27.83 11.61 -2.26
CA GLY A 69 -28.30 12.77 -3.01
C GLY A 69 -27.68 14.11 -2.65
N LYS A 70 -26.66 14.15 -1.78
CA LYS A 70 -25.97 15.40 -1.36
C LYS A 70 -24.60 15.49 -2.01
N PRO A 71 -24.17 16.67 -2.52
CA PRO A 71 -22.83 16.87 -2.99
C PRO A 71 -21.81 16.63 -1.89
N VAL A 72 -20.72 15.89 -2.23
CA VAL A 72 -19.66 15.60 -1.28
C VAL A 72 -18.29 15.93 -1.88
N GLN A 73 -17.32 16.17 -1.00
CA GLN A 73 -15.91 16.30 -1.35
C GLN A 73 -15.08 15.40 -0.44
N TYR A 74 -14.33 14.47 -1.01
CA TYR A 74 -13.40 13.63 -0.28
C TYR A 74 -12.17 14.41 0.13
N VAL A 75 -11.80 14.31 1.40
CA VAL A 75 -10.64 14.98 1.99
C VAL A 75 -9.76 13.93 2.67
N LEU A 76 -8.46 13.97 2.41
CA LEU A 76 -7.51 13.06 3.04
C LEU A 76 -7.03 13.64 4.38
N ASP A 77 -7.34 12.97 5.49
CA ASP A 77 -6.81 13.27 6.82
C ASP A 77 -5.53 12.45 7.03
N VAL A 78 -4.39 13.13 7.04
CA VAL A 78 -3.07 12.51 6.93
C VAL A 78 -2.38 12.45 8.29
N GLN A 79 -1.98 11.26 8.71
CA GLN A 79 -1.31 11.03 9.98
C GLN A 79 -0.03 10.20 9.79
N ASP A 80 1.03 10.58 10.53
CA ASP A 80 2.32 9.89 10.54
C ASP A 80 2.37 8.86 11.66
N ASP A 81 2.50 7.59 11.33
CA ASP A 81 2.66 6.50 12.30
C ASP A 81 4.13 6.19 12.64
N GLN A 82 5.09 6.88 11.99
CA GLN A 82 6.52 6.76 12.23
C GLN A 82 7.07 5.32 12.11
N ALA A 83 6.33 4.41 11.47
CA ALA A 83 6.58 2.97 11.47
C ALA A 83 6.65 2.35 12.89
N ASP A 84 6.12 3.02 13.92
CA ASP A 84 6.07 2.53 15.31
C ASP A 84 4.67 1.99 15.63
N PRO A 85 4.54 0.72 16.07
CA PRO A 85 3.25 0.12 16.39
C PRO A 85 2.44 0.85 17.47
N ARG A 86 3.11 1.51 18.44
CA ARG A 86 2.45 2.26 19.52
C ARG A 86 1.90 3.58 19.00
N VAL A 87 2.68 4.26 18.14
CA VAL A 87 2.23 5.49 17.47
C VAL A 87 1.07 5.17 16.54
N ALA A 88 1.11 4.05 15.83
CA ALA A 88 0.03 3.61 14.93
C ALA A 88 -1.32 3.43 15.66
N ILE A 89 -1.32 2.91 16.90
CA ILE A 89 -2.54 2.82 17.73
C ILE A 89 -3.07 4.22 18.04
N GLN A 90 -2.19 5.17 18.44
CA GLN A 90 -2.58 6.54 18.76
C GLN A 90 -3.13 7.29 17.54
N VAL A 91 -2.45 7.12 16.39
CA VAL A 91 -2.89 7.63 15.10
C VAL A 91 -4.26 7.05 14.71
N GLY A 92 -4.44 5.75 14.92
CA GLY A 92 -5.72 5.09 14.66
C GLY A 92 -6.85 5.70 15.48
N GLN A 93 -6.64 5.94 16.79
CA GLN A 93 -7.62 6.59 17.65
C GLN A 93 -7.90 8.03 17.21
N LYS A 94 -6.85 8.79 16.89
CA LYS A 94 -7.01 10.16 16.39
C LYS A 94 -7.88 10.23 15.14
N LEU A 95 -7.62 9.37 14.13
CA LEU A 95 -8.42 9.32 12.91
C LEU A 95 -9.90 8.98 13.20
N VAL A 96 -10.14 8.06 14.13
CA VAL A 96 -11.51 7.73 14.58
C VAL A 96 -12.20 8.95 15.19
N ASP A 97 -11.50 9.69 16.06
CA ASP A 97 -12.02 10.88 16.75
C ASP A 97 -12.20 12.05 15.78
N ASP A 98 -11.36 12.18 14.77
CA ASP A 98 -11.49 13.18 13.69
C ASP A 98 -12.68 12.90 12.74
N GLY A 99 -13.35 11.75 12.91
CA GLY A 99 -14.58 11.43 12.20
C GLY A 99 -14.39 10.86 10.80
N VAL A 100 -13.24 10.22 10.51
CA VAL A 100 -13.01 9.56 9.20
C VAL A 100 -14.01 8.42 8.97
N VAL A 101 -14.43 8.23 7.74
CA VAL A 101 -15.36 7.16 7.35
C VAL A 101 -14.65 5.85 6.97
N GLY A 102 -13.36 5.93 6.67
CA GLY A 102 -12.48 4.81 6.36
C GLY A 102 -11.03 5.25 6.39
N VAL A 103 -10.09 4.30 6.41
CA VAL A 103 -8.65 4.56 6.48
C VAL A 103 -7.91 3.80 5.37
N ILE A 104 -7.03 4.49 4.67
CA ILE A 104 -6.03 3.93 3.76
C ILE A 104 -4.70 3.85 4.52
N GLY A 105 -4.21 2.67 4.73
CA GLY A 105 -3.03 2.44 5.59
C GLY A 105 -3.22 1.23 6.48
N HIS A 106 -2.31 0.93 7.36
CA HIS A 106 -0.93 1.43 7.47
C HIS A 106 -0.01 0.71 6.44
N TYR A 107 1.24 1.16 6.34
CA TYR A 107 2.22 0.47 5.47
C TYR A 107 2.82 -0.76 6.19
N ASN A 108 3.39 -0.54 7.36
CA ASN A 108 4.09 -1.60 8.10
C ASN A 108 3.10 -2.57 8.75
N SER A 109 3.32 -3.87 8.59
CA SER A 109 2.46 -4.90 9.20
C SER A 109 2.40 -4.79 10.72
N GLY A 110 3.54 -4.43 11.36
CA GLY A 110 3.60 -4.18 12.80
C GLY A 110 2.74 -3.00 13.28
N CYS A 111 2.44 -2.04 12.38
CA CYS A 111 1.53 -0.92 12.64
C CYS A 111 0.07 -1.32 12.36
N SER A 112 -0.18 -1.95 11.22
CA SER A 112 -1.52 -2.33 10.77
C SER A 112 -2.21 -3.30 11.72
N ILE A 113 -1.50 -4.33 12.20
CA ILE A 113 -2.09 -5.37 13.06
C ILE A 113 -2.70 -4.78 14.34
N PRO A 114 -1.99 -4.01 15.17
CA PRO A 114 -2.59 -3.43 16.38
C PRO A 114 -3.59 -2.30 16.07
N ALA A 115 -3.33 -1.43 15.09
CA ALA A 115 -4.25 -0.34 14.74
C ALA A 115 -5.60 -0.84 14.20
N SER A 116 -5.63 -2.01 13.54
CA SER A 116 -6.86 -2.60 13.01
C SER A 116 -7.91 -2.89 14.10
N ALA A 117 -7.49 -3.15 15.34
CA ALA A 117 -8.38 -3.35 16.47
C ALA A 117 -9.10 -2.04 16.88
N VAL A 118 -8.42 -0.89 16.78
CA VAL A 118 -9.00 0.43 17.01
C VAL A 118 -10.09 0.71 15.97
N TYR A 119 -9.76 0.51 14.70
CA TYR A 119 -10.71 0.71 13.59
C TYR A 119 -11.91 -0.24 13.67
N ARG A 120 -11.68 -1.49 14.10
CA ARG A 120 -12.77 -2.46 14.32
C ARG A 120 -13.78 -1.97 15.36
N GLN A 121 -13.29 -1.47 16.50
CA GLN A 121 -14.16 -0.99 17.59
C GLN A 121 -15.04 0.18 17.12
N ALA A 122 -14.54 1.01 16.20
CA ALA A 122 -15.23 2.17 15.66
C ALA A 122 -16.01 1.89 14.36
N ASN A 123 -16.07 0.63 13.89
CA ASN A 123 -16.63 0.25 12.60
C ASN A 123 -16.02 1.03 11.41
N VAL A 124 -14.76 1.38 11.47
CA VAL A 124 -14.04 2.08 10.41
C VAL A 124 -13.41 1.05 9.48
N VAL A 125 -13.65 1.12 8.17
CA VAL A 125 -12.97 0.31 7.18
C VAL A 125 -11.50 0.70 7.14
N MET A 126 -10.61 -0.30 7.15
CA MET A 126 -9.18 -0.14 6.91
C MET A 126 -8.80 -0.90 5.64
N ILE A 127 -8.18 -0.22 4.67
CA ILE A 127 -7.62 -0.85 3.47
C ILE A 127 -6.13 -0.56 3.44
N THR A 128 -5.31 -1.60 3.65
CA THR A 128 -3.86 -1.44 3.58
C THR A 128 -3.35 -1.63 2.16
N PRO A 129 -2.52 -0.70 1.65
CA PRO A 129 -1.82 -0.85 0.38
C PRO A 129 -0.40 -1.40 0.54
N GLY A 130 0.01 -1.84 1.74
CA GLY A 130 1.40 -2.21 2.01
C GLY A 130 1.63 -3.35 2.99
N SER A 131 0.71 -3.59 3.93
CA SER A 131 0.90 -4.64 4.94
C SER A 131 0.60 -6.01 4.38
N THR A 132 1.60 -6.86 4.34
CA THR A 132 1.54 -8.18 3.72
C THR A 132 1.47 -9.35 4.71
N ASN A 133 1.71 -9.13 6.01
CA ASN A 133 1.63 -10.21 7.00
C ASN A 133 0.21 -10.78 7.06
N PRO A 134 0.02 -12.11 6.90
CA PRO A 134 -1.30 -12.75 6.90
C PRO A 134 -2.06 -12.61 8.23
N GLN A 135 -1.36 -12.39 9.36
CA GLN A 135 -2.02 -12.20 10.65
C GLN A 135 -3.00 -11.05 10.65
N LEU A 136 -2.80 -10.02 9.81
CA LEU A 136 -3.69 -8.87 9.73
C LEU A 136 -5.14 -9.28 9.44
N THR A 137 -5.37 -10.13 8.46
CA THR A 137 -6.71 -10.61 8.06
C THR A 137 -7.13 -11.89 8.80
N MET A 138 -6.16 -12.67 9.31
CA MET A 138 -6.43 -13.86 10.15
C MET A 138 -7.03 -13.50 11.53
N GLN A 139 -7.00 -12.23 11.97
CA GLN A 139 -7.74 -11.76 13.14
C GLN A 139 -9.27 -11.92 13.01
N GLY A 140 -9.77 -12.13 11.78
CA GLY A 140 -11.20 -12.32 11.50
C GLY A 140 -12.02 -11.02 11.55
N PHE A 141 -11.39 -9.86 11.50
CA PHE A 141 -12.06 -8.57 11.48
C PHE A 141 -12.70 -8.32 10.12
N LYS A 142 -13.98 -7.93 10.09
CA LYS A 142 -14.74 -7.73 8.84
C LYS A 142 -14.58 -6.35 8.20
N ASN A 143 -13.78 -5.48 8.83
CA ASN A 143 -13.49 -4.12 8.38
C ASN A 143 -12.07 -3.93 7.84
N VAL A 144 -11.29 -5.03 7.69
CA VAL A 144 -9.88 -4.98 7.28
C VAL A 144 -9.70 -5.62 5.92
N PHE A 145 -9.04 -4.90 5.01
CA PHE A 145 -8.82 -5.30 3.62
C PHE A 145 -7.39 -4.96 3.17
N ARG A 146 -6.91 -5.62 2.08
CA ARG A 146 -5.63 -5.28 1.46
C ARG A 146 -5.71 -5.31 -0.07
N THR A 147 -5.01 -4.39 -0.74
CA THR A 147 -4.98 -4.28 -2.21
C THR A 147 -3.79 -4.98 -2.87
N MET A 148 -3.04 -5.77 -2.12
CA MET A 148 -1.89 -6.53 -2.64
C MET A 148 -1.87 -7.96 -2.09
N GLY A 149 -0.98 -8.79 -2.65
CA GLY A 149 -0.77 -10.15 -2.16
C GLY A 149 -0.16 -10.18 -0.75
N HIS A 150 -0.37 -11.27 -0.02
CA HIS A 150 0.17 -11.44 1.33
C HIS A 150 1.29 -12.49 1.39
N ASP A 151 2.14 -12.39 2.41
CA ASP A 151 3.35 -13.20 2.59
C ASP A 151 3.06 -14.70 2.71
N GLY A 152 1.89 -15.08 3.25
CA GLY A 152 1.49 -16.48 3.35
C GLY A 152 1.39 -17.18 1.99
N ILE A 153 1.22 -16.43 0.89
CA ILE A 153 1.32 -16.95 -0.49
C ILE A 153 2.71 -16.61 -1.05
N GLY A 154 3.09 -15.32 -1.07
CA GLY A 154 4.34 -14.86 -1.67
C GLY A 154 5.59 -15.50 -1.08
N GLY A 155 5.68 -15.58 0.24
CA GLY A 155 6.81 -16.21 0.93
C GLY A 155 6.93 -17.71 0.61
N VAL A 156 5.80 -18.43 0.61
CA VAL A 156 5.81 -19.87 0.24
C VAL A 156 6.24 -20.07 -1.22
N VAL A 157 5.72 -19.24 -2.14
CA VAL A 157 6.12 -19.26 -3.56
C VAL A 157 7.62 -18.96 -3.70
N ALA A 158 8.14 -17.96 -2.97
CA ALA A 158 9.55 -17.61 -2.96
C ALA A 158 10.42 -18.77 -2.45
N GLY A 159 10.01 -19.45 -1.37
CA GLY A 159 10.74 -20.60 -0.84
C GLY A 159 10.81 -21.77 -1.81
N ARG A 160 9.69 -22.12 -2.44
CA ARG A 160 9.67 -23.15 -3.49
C ARG A 160 10.54 -22.74 -4.69
N PHE A 161 10.46 -21.49 -5.11
CA PHE A 161 11.26 -20.96 -6.21
C PHE A 161 12.76 -21.06 -5.93
N ALA A 162 13.20 -20.76 -4.71
CA ALA A 162 14.59 -20.87 -4.29
C ALA A 162 15.11 -22.30 -4.49
N VAL A 163 14.33 -23.32 -4.12
CA VAL A 163 14.72 -24.74 -4.25
C VAL A 163 14.57 -25.22 -5.70
N GLU A 164 13.41 -25.01 -6.30
CA GLU A 164 13.04 -25.63 -7.59
C GLU A 164 13.67 -24.94 -8.79
N GLN A 165 13.82 -23.61 -8.76
CA GLN A 165 14.28 -22.83 -9.90
C GLN A 165 15.72 -22.34 -9.71
N LEU A 166 16.05 -21.76 -8.54
CA LEU A 166 17.41 -21.32 -8.25
C LEU A 166 18.34 -22.47 -7.86
N LYS A 167 17.77 -23.67 -7.58
CA LYS A 167 18.52 -24.88 -7.19
C LYS A 167 19.38 -24.67 -5.95
N ALA A 168 18.94 -23.79 -5.04
CA ALA A 168 19.62 -23.53 -3.80
C ALA A 168 19.66 -24.79 -2.94
N LYS A 169 20.86 -25.14 -2.43
CA LYS A 169 21.10 -26.34 -1.61
C LYS A 169 21.33 -26.02 -0.15
N ARG A 170 21.88 -24.85 0.14
CA ARG A 170 22.28 -24.41 1.47
C ARG A 170 21.77 -23.00 1.72
N ILE A 171 20.53 -22.91 2.20
CA ILE A 171 19.82 -21.68 2.35
C ILE A 171 20.05 -21.12 3.76
N GLY A 172 20.54 -19.88 3.84
CA GLY A 172 20.51 -19.08 5.06
C GLY A 172 19.31 -18.15 5.08
N ILE A 173 18.78 -17.84 6.24
CA ILE A 173 17.69 -16.88 6.44
C ILE A 173 18.13 -15.86 7.47
N ILE A 174 17.87 -14.57 7.22
CA ILE A 174 17.92 -13.51 8.22
C ILE A 174 16.57 -12.78 8.20
N ASP A 175 15.98 -12.52 9.37
CA ASP A 175 14.83 -11.63 9.51
C ASP A 175 15.13 -10.47 10.48
N ASP A 176 14.40 -9.35 10.33
CA ASP A 176 14.57 -8.12 11.10
C ASP A 176 13.73 -8.07 12.39
N ARG A 177 13.09 -9.17 12.76
CA ARG A 177 12.21 -9.30 13.92
C ARG A 177 10.99 -8.39 13.93
N THR A 178 10.72 -7.67 12.85
CA THR A 178 9.42 -7.02 12.69
C THR A 178 8.33 -8.06 12.39
N ALA A 179 7.06 -7.68 12.59
CA ALA A 179 5.96 -8.56 12.22
C ALA A 179 5.98 -8.92 10.72
N PHE A 180 6.43 -7.99 9.84
CA PHE A 180 6.64 -8.25 8.44
C PHE A 180 7.78 -9.24 8.22
N GLY A 181 9.01 -8.88 8.60
CA GLY A 181 10.20 -9.66 8.25
C GLY A 181 10.19 -11.06 8.83
N GLN A 182 9.79 -11.22 10.09
CA GLN A 182 9.66 -12.54 10.72
C GLN A 182 8.57 -13.39 10.03
N GLY A 183 7.37 -12.81 9.80
CA GLY A 183 6.27 -13.53 9.16
C GLY A 183 6.60 -13.98 7.75
N LEU A 184 7.29 -13.12 6.98
CA LEU A 184 7.77 -13.43 5.64
C LEU A 184 8.82 -14.55 5.65
N ALA A 185 9.79 -14.49 6.58
CA ALA A 185 10.81 -15.51 6.73
C ALA A 185 10.21 -16.88 7.14
N ASP A 186 9.19 -16.88 7.99
CA ASP A 186 8.45 -18.10 8.36
C ASP A 186 7.75 -18.73 7.15
N ALA A 187 7.11 -17.90 6.31
CA ALA A 187 6.45 -18.34 5.09
C ALA A 187 7.45 -18.85 4.05
N PHE A 188 8.59 -18.18 3.90
CA PHE A 188 9.68 -18.61 3.00
C PHE A 188 10.23 -19.98 3.45
N GLU A 189 10.57 -20.13 4.72
CA GLU A 189 11.08 -21.40 5.27
C GLU A 189 10.06 -22.53 5.07
N LYS A 190 8.77 -22.27 5.25
CA LYS A 190 7.70 -23.22 4.94
C LYS A 190 7.76 -23.65 3.47
N GLY A 191 7.89 -22.70 2.53
CA GLY A 191 8.00 -22.99 1.09
C GLY A 191 9.24 -23.83 0.75
N VAL A 192 10.38 -23.55 1.39
CA VAL A 192 11.60 -24.32 1.25
C VAL A 192 11.39 -25.78 1.71
N LYS A 193 10.76 -25.97 2.88
CA LYS A 193 10.45 -27.31 3.42
C LYS A 193 9.47 -28.07 2.53
N GLU A 194 8.44 -27.42 2.01
CA GLU A 194 7.48 -28.03 1.09
C GLU A 194 8.12 -28.48 -0.23
N ALA A 195 9.18 -27.79 -0.68
CA ALA A 195 9.96 -28.17 -1.84
C ALA A 195 11.14 -29.12 -1.53
N HIS A 196 11.19 -29.69 -0.30
CA HIS A 196 12.24 -30.56 0.17
C HIS A 196 13.65 -29.94 0.16
N GLY A 197 13.73 -28.60 0.28
CA GLY A 197 14.99 -27.87 0.42
C GLY A 197 15.52 -27.86 1.86
N THR A 198 16.73 -27.33 2.03
CA THR A 198 17.41 -27.30 3.32
C THR A 198 17.74 -25.86 3.73
N VAL A 199 17.18 -25.42 4.87
CA VAL A 199 17.63 -24.24 5.59
C VAL A 199 18.74 -24.68 6.54
N VAL A 200 19.95 -24.20 6.31
CA VAL A 200 21.13 -24.59 7.11
C VAL A 200 21.37 -23.65 8.29
N SER A 201 20.88 -22.40 8.19
CA SER A 201 21.02 -21.42 9.27
C SER A 201 19.85 -20.44 9.21
N ARG A 202 19.32 -20.11 10.38
CA ARG A 202 18.32 -19.04 10.54
C ARG A 202 18.78 -18.09 11.63
N GLU A 203 19.05 -16.87 11.22
CA GLU A 203 19.55 -15.79 12.05
C GLU A 203 18.55 -14.64 12.08
N TYR A 204 18.76 -13.70 12.99
CA TYR A 204 17.90 -12.54 13.10
C TYR A 204 18.69 -11.28 13.51
N THR A 205 18.16 -10.17 13.10
CA THR A 205 18.67 -8.84 13.41
C THR A 205 17.54 -7.98 14.00
N ASN A 206 17.58 -6.69 13.81
CA ASN A 206 16.48 -5.78 14.11
C ASN A 206 16.37 -4.71 13.00
N ASP A 207 15.23 -4.03 12.95
CA ASP A 207 14.89 -3.04 11.93
C ASP A 207 15.77 -1.77 11.91
N LYS A 208 16.67 -1.62 12.87
CA LYS A 208 17.63 -0.49 12.98
C LYS A 208 19.08 -0.92 12.76
N ALA A 209 19.31 -2.20 12.52
CA ALA A 209 20.66 -2.71 12.33
C ALA A 209 21.30 -2.16 11.05
N VAL A 210 22.56 -1.78 11.14
CA VAL A 210 23.39 -1.31 10.03
C VAL A 210 24.66 -2.14 9.85
N ASP A 211 25.00 -2.98 10.82
CA ASP A 211 26.15 -3.89 10.82
C ASP A 211 25.68 -5.35 10.94
N PHE A 212 25.98 -6.13 9.92
CA PHE A 212 25.58 -7.55 9.80
C PHE A 212 26.79 -8.48 9.83
N ARG A 213 28.03 -7.97 10.01
CA ARG A 213 29.26 -8.75 9.89
C ARG A 213 29.32 -9.93 10.82
N GLY A 214 28.81 -9.79 12.06
CA GLY A 214 28.75 -10.91 13.02
C GLY A 214 27.91 -12.08 12.48
N ILE A 215 26.67 -11.80 12.10
CA ILE A 215 25.72 -12.79 11.54
C ILE A 215 26.28 -13.37 10.22
N LEU A 216 26.83 -12.52 9.37
CA LEU A 216 27.39 -12.95 8.08
C LEU A 216 28.61 -13.85 8.23
N THR A 217 29.38 -13.71 9.33
CA THR A 217 30.51 -14.61 9.63
C THR A 217 30.00 -16.02 9.94
N THR A 218 28.91 -16.15 10.71
CA THR A 218 28.24 -17.45 10.95
C THR A 218 27.77 -18.06 9.64
N LEU A 219 27.01 -17.32 8.84
CA LEU A 219 26.50 -17.79 7.54
C LEU A 219 27.57 -18.15 6.54
N LYS A 220 28.73 -17.48 6.61
CA LYS A 220 29.90 -17.83 5.80
C LYS A 220 30.46 -19.20 6.17
N SER A 221 30.53 -19.54 7.46
CA SER A 221 30.99 -20.87 7.92
C SER A 221 30.03 -21.97 7.52
N ASP A 222 28.74 -21.67 7.38
CA ASP A 222 27.71 -22.58 6.92
C ASP A 222 27.72 -22.79 5.40
N ASN A 223 28.61 -22.10 4.64
CA ASN A 223 28.74 -22.23 3.19
C ASN A 223 27.39 -22.10 2.45
N ILE A 224 26.61 -21.09 2.77
CA ILE A 224 25.34 -20.83 2.11
C ILE A 224 25.52 -20.48 0.64
N ASP A 225 24.59 -20.90 -0.21
CA ASP A 225 24.53 -20.54 -1.64
C ASP A 225 23.41 -19.54 -1.94
N LEU A 226 22.43 -19.42 -1.04
CA LEU A 226 21.38 -18.42 -1.07
C LEU A 226 21.17 -17.85 0.33
N LEU A 227 21.04 -16.53 0.43
CA LEU A 227 20.59 -15.82 1.63
C LEU A 227 19.23 -15.21 1.38
N PHE A 228 18.22 -15.64 2.13
CA PHE A 228 16.93 -14.97 2.18
C PHE A 228 16.93 -13.89 3.26
N PHE A 229 16.45 -12.69 2.91
CA PHE A 229 16.31 -11.60 3.86
C PHE A 229 14.85 -11.17 4.00
N GLY A 230 14.28 -11.37 5.19
CA GLY A 230 13.00 -10.83 5.63
C GLY A 230 13.19 -9.49 6.32
N GLY A 231 13.17 -8.42 5.55
CA GLY A 231 13.36 -7.04 6.01
C GLY A 231 13.27 -6.07 4.85
N LEU A 232 13.61 -4.79 5.09
CA LEU A 232 13.41 -3.72 4.12
C LEU A 232 14.65 -3.45 3.26
N ASP A 233 14.46 -2.70 2.20
CA ASP A 233 15.40 -2.46 1.10
C ASP A 233 16.73 -1.83 1.51
N GLU A 234 16.73 -0.80 2.36
CA GLU A 234 17.98 -0.16 2.78
C GLU A 234 18.88 -1.12 3.58
N GLN A 235 18.27 -1.92 4.46
CA GLN A 235 18.99 -2.95 5.20
C GLN A 235 19.47 -4.07 4.28
N GLY A 236 18.63 -4.55 3.37
CA GLY A 236 18.99 -5.54 2.37
C GLY A 236 20.16 -5.08 1.50
N ALA A 237 20.20 -3.80 1.14
CA ALA A 237 21.30 -3.20 0.40
C ALA A 237 22.61 -3.14 1.20
N MET A 238 22.55 -2.76 2.48
CA MET A 238 23.73 -2.78 3.37
C MET A 238 24.21 -4.21 3.61
N LEU A 239 23.27 -5.15 3.80
CA LEU A 239 23.55 -6.57 3.99
C LEU A 239 24.32 -7.13 2.80
N VAL A 240 23.86 -6.94 1.56
CA VAL A 240 24.55 -7.47 0.38
C VAL A 240 25.93 -6.85 0.17
N LYS A 241 26.13 -5.58 0.48
CA LYS A 241 27.47 -4.96 0.48
C LYS A 241 28.43 -5.66 1.43
N GLN A 242 27.96 -5.90 2.68
CA GLN A 242 28.78 -6.59 3.68
C GLN A 242 29.01 -8.05 3.33
N MET A 243 28.05 -8.74 2.71
CA MET A 243 28.26 -10.08 2.15
C MET A 243 29.44 -10.09 1.17
N ARG A 244 29.42 -9.19 0.19
CA ARG A 244 30.51 -9.12 -0.83
C ARG A 244 31.84 -8.74 -0.23
N SER A 245 31.87 -7.81 0.76
CA SER A 245 33.12 -7.44 1.44
C SER A 245 33.75 -8.59 2.24
N LEU A 246 32.94 -9.50 2.75
CA LEU A 246 33.36 -10.71 3.47
C LEU A 246 33.65 -11.89 2.50
N GLY A 247 33.54 -11.70 1.18
CA GLY A 247 33.75 -12.73 0.19
C GLY A 247 32.62 -13.77 0.11
N ILE A 248 31.43 -13.48 0.68
CA ILE A 248 30.25 -14.34 0.55
C ILE A 248 29.63 -14.13 -0.82
N ARG A 249 29.59 -15.19 -1.63
CA ARG A 249 29.07 -15.18 -3.01
C ARG A 249 27.60 -15.62 -3.10
N ALA A 250 27.00 -16.03 -1.99
CA ALA A 250 25.59 -16.43 -1.93
C ALA A 250 24.70 -15.38 -2.61
N GLN A 251 23.65 -15.84 -3.27
CA GLN A 251 22.66 -14.95 -3.87
C GLN A 251 21.80 -14.34 -2.78
N LEU A 252 21.57 -13.01 -2.82
CA LEU A 252 20.55 -12.37 -1.96
C LEU A 252 19.18 -12.52 -2.61
N PHE A 253 18.21 -12.95 -1.84
CA PHE A 253 16.82 -13.11 -2.26
C PHE A 253 15.88 -12.50 -1.21
N GLY A 254 14.92 -11.71 -1.66
CA GLY A 254 13.84 -11.13 -0.86
C GLY A 254 12.47 -11.49 -1.42
N ALA A 255 11.44 -11.13 -0.67
CA ALA A 255 10.07 -11.27 -1.14
C ALA A 255 9.19 -10.12 -0.63
N GLY A 256 9.09 -9.05 -1.42
CA GLY A 256 8.14 -7.98 -1.21
C GLY A 256 8.67 -6.72 -0.55
N ALA A 257 9.99 -6.48 -0.54
CA ALA A 257 10.50 -5.23 0.01
C ALA A 257 11.90 -4.80 -0.41
N LEU A 258 12.61 -5.55 -1.25
CA LEU A 258 13.97 -5.15 -1.66
C LEU A 258 13.97 -4.28 -2.91
N LYS A 259 12.96 -4.42 -3.75
CA LYS A 259 12.89 -3.69 -5.02
C LYS A 259 12.65 -2.21 -4.82
N SER A 260 13.70 -1.41 -4.85
CA SER A 260 13.62 0.05 -4.80
C SER A 260 14.83 0.71 -5.45
N ASN A 261 14.71 2.00 -5.77
CA ASN A 261 15.85 2.83 -6.21
C ASN A 261 16.85 3.03 -5.07
N ALA A 262 16.39 3.06 -3.81
CA ALA A 262 17.26 3.15 -2.64
C ALA A 262 18.17 1.93 -2.51
N PHE A 263 17.63 0.73 -2.71
CA PHE A 263 18.44 -0.50 -2.76
C PHE A 263 19.55 -0.39 -3.79
N LEU A 264 19.25 -0.03 -5.03
CA LEU A 264 20.23 0.09 -6.11
C LEU A 264 21.32 1.11 -5.77
N LYS A 265 20.92 2.27 -5.25
CA LYS A 265 21.85 3.35 -4.87
C LYS A 265 22.80 2.93 -3.74
N ILE A 266 22.31 2.24 -2.71
CA ILE A 266 23.10 1.83 -1.56
C ILE A 266 23.96 0.61 -1.90
N ALA A 267 23.38 -0.42 -2.52
CA ALA A 267 24.08 -1.65 -2.84
C ALA A 267 25.16 -1.47 -3.93
N GLY A 268 24.91 -0.59 -4.90
CA GLY A 268 25.78 -0.41 -6.06
C GLY A 268 26.02 -1.74 -6.78
N SER A 269 27.26 -1.98 -7.23
CA SER A 269 27.63 -3.23 -7.92
C SER A 269 27.49 -4.49 -7.04
N SER A 270 27.46 -4.34 -5.71
CA SER A 270 27.25 -5.47 -4.79
C SER A 270 25.85 -6.07 -4.91
N GLY A 271 24.87 -5.27 -5.37
CA GLY A 271 23.51 -5.70 -5.56
C GLY A 271 23.25 -6.55 -6.80
N GLU A 272 24.23 -6.67 -7.70
CA GLU A 272 24.06 -7.42 -8.94
C GLU A 272 23.66 -8.88 -8.68
N GLY A 273 22.65 -9.36 -9.41
CA GLY A 273 22.08 -10.70 -9.26
C GLY A 273 21.10 -10.84 -8.07
N THR A 274 20.90 -9.82 -7.24
CA THR A 274 19.86 -9.85 -6.20
C THR A 274 18.50 -10.06 -6.84
N GLN A 275 17.65 -10.89 -6.22
CA GLN A 275 16.27 -11.11 -6.67
C GLN A 275 15.28 -10.75 -5.58
N ASP A 276 14.09 -10.35 -6.01
CA ASP A 276 12.97 -10.04 -5.12
C ASP A 276 11.63 -10.46 -5.75
N LEU A 277 10.78 -11.16 -4.99
CA LEU A 277 9.44 -11.55 -5.42
C LEU A 277 8.41 -10.57 -4.86
N GLU A 278 8.12 -9.51 -5.59
CA GLU A 278 7.18 -8.47 -5.17
C GLU A 278 5.71 -8.89 -5.30
N PRO A 279 4.86 -8.62 -4.29
CA PRO A 279 3.41 -8.76 -4.44
C PRO A 279 2.89 -7.66 -5.37
N GLY A 280 2.36 -8.06 -6.51
CA GLY A 280 1.82 -7.17 -7.52
C GLY A 280 2.23 -7.56 -8.93
N PRO A 281 1.61 -6.93 -9.94
CA PRO A 281 1.98 -7.12 -11.34
C PRO A 281 3.28 -6.39 -11.69
N ALA A 282 3.87 -6.72 -12.83
CA ALA A 282 4.99 -5.97 -13.40
C ALA A 282 4.50 -4.60 -13.90
N LEU A 283 4.54 -3.59 -13.02
CA LEU A 283 4.00 -2.24 -13.28
C LEU A 283 4.65 -1.58 -14.51
N ASP A 284 5.92 -1.83 -14.74
CA ASP A 284 6.68 -1.37 -15.91
C ASP A 284 6.10 -1.86 -17.25
N LYS A 285 5.36 -2.97 -17.24
CA LYS A 285 4.72 -3.58 -18.42
C LYS A 285 3.22 -3.26 -18.56
N LEU A 286 2.63 -2.55 -17.59
CA LEU A 286 1.21 -2.23 -17.60
C LEU A 286 0.94 -0.83 -18.17
N PRO A 287 0.11 -0.71 -19.24
CA PRO A 287 -0.30 0.60 -19.76
C PRO A 287 -1.03 1.47 -18.70
N SER A 288 -1.83 0.84 -17.82
CA SER A 288 -2.50 1.50 -16.70
C SER A 288 -1.52 2.16 -15.73
N ALA A 289 -0.41 1.48 -15.41
CA ALA A 289 0.61 1.99 -14.51
C ALA A 289 1.44 3.11 -15.17
N GLN A 290 1.70 3.01 -16.47
CA GLN A 290 2.37 4.08 -17.23
C GLN A 290 1.51 5.35 -17.27
N ALA A 291 0.21 5.22 -17.57
CA ALA A 291 -0.73 6.33 -17.54
C ALA A 291 -0.89 6.93 -16.14
N PHE A 292 -0.91 6.09 -15.09
CA PHE A 292 -0.91 6.53 -13.70
C PHE A 292 0.34 7.34 -13.37
N ALA A 293 1.53 6.85 -13.72
CA ALA A 293 2.79 7.53 -13.44
C ALA A 293 2.86 8.93 -14.08
N GLN A 294 2.29 9.11 -15.28
CA GLN A 294 2.20 10.43 -15.92
C GLN A 294 1.30 11.40 -15.12
N ARG A 295 0.11 10.95 -14.69
CA ARG A 295 -0.80 11.76 -13.86
C ARG A 295 -0.20 12.10 -12.50
N TYR A 296 0.43 11.10 -11.85
CA TYR A 296 1.12 11.26 -10.59
C TYR A 296 2.24 12.31 -10.69
N LYS A 297 3.11 12.20 -11.71
CA LYS A 297 4.19 13.16 -11.98
C LYS A 297 3.66 14.56 -12.25
N ALA A 298 2.59 14.68 -13.05
CA ALA A 298 1.96 15.96 -13.36
C ALA A 298 1.38 16.64 -12.10
N ARG A 299 0.83 15.86 -11.17
CA ARG A 299 0.18 16.37 -9.95
C ARG A 299 1.17 16.72 -8.85
N PHE A 300 2.19 15.89 -8.63
CA PHE A 300 3.08 16.00 -7.45
C PHE A 300 4.51 16.37 -7.80
N ASN A 301 4.88 16.45 -9.07
CA ASN A 301 6.26 16.65 -9.55
C ASN A 301 7.26 15.63 -8.95
N GLN A 302 6.77 14.42 -8.68
CA GLN A 302 7.53 13.28 -8.14
C GLN A 302 7.37 12.09 -9.07
N ASP A 303 8.35 11.20 -9.10
CA ASP A 303 8.22 9.89 -9.74
C ASP A 303 7.63 8.89 -8.76
N VAL A 304 6.90 7.91 -9.27
CA VAL A 304 6.36 6.81 -8.46
C VAL A 304 7.53 5.97 -7.92
N GLU A 305 7.56 5.74 -6.61
CA GLU A 305 8.54 4.83 -6.01
C GLU A 305 8.18 3.36 -6.27
N LEU A 306 7.05 2.90 -5.75
CA LEU A 306 6.54 1.55 -5.99
C LEU A 306 5.07 1.41 -5.57
N TYR A 307 4.68 1.97 -4.42
CA TYR A 307 3.44 1.63 -3.73
C TYR A 307 2.27 2.58 -4.02
N ALA A 308 2.50 3.75 -4.63
CA ALA A 308 1.45 4.72 -4.97
C ALA A 308 0.28 4.09 -5.76
N PRO A 309 0.50 3.19 -6.75
CA PRO A 309 -0.60 2.51 -7.45
C PRO A 309 -1.51 1.69 -6.53
N PHE A 310 -0.96 1.02 -5.54
CA PHE A 310 -1.73 0.21 -4.60
C PHE A 310 -2.55 1.07 -3.64
N ALA A 311 -2.02 2.23 -3.23
CA ALA A 311 -2.75 3.20 -2.40
C ALA A 311 -3.86 3.91 -3.20
N TYR A 312 -3.63 4.22 -4.46
CA TYR A 312 -4.63 4.71 -5.39
C TYR A 312 -5.78 3.69 -5.51
N ASP A 313 -5.46 2.42 -5.71
CA ASP A 313 -6.44 1.33 -5.82
C ASP A 313 -7.20 1.11 -4.50
N ALA A 314 -6.53 1.29 -3.35
CA ALA A 314 -7.18 1.25 -2.03
C ALA A 314 -8.20 2.39 -1.87
N ALA A 315 -7.85 3.60 -2.34
CA ALA A 315 -8.76 4.74 -2.34
C ALA A 315 -9.95 4.52 -3.28
N LEU A 316 -9.73 3.96 -4.48
CA LEU A 316 -10.82 3.60 -5.39
C LEU A 316 -11.77 2.57 -4.77
N ALA A 317 -11.23 1.55 -4.09
CA ALA A 317 -12.04 0.53 -3.40
C ALA A 317 -12.85 1.15 -2.26
N MET A 318 -12.26 2.05 -1.47
CA MET A 318 -12.93 2.79 -0.39
C MET A 318 -14.09 3.65 -0.95
N ILE A 319 -13.82 4.42 -1.99
CA ILE A 319 -14.84 5.28 -2.65
C ILE A 319 -15.97 4.42 -3.23
N ALA A 320 -15.65 3.28 -3.84
CA ALA A 320 -16.64 2.35 -4.36
C ALA A 320 -17.54 1.78 -3.24
N ALA A 321 -16.96 1.47 -2.07
CA ALA A 321 -17.72 1.03 -0.91
C ALA A 321 -18.68 2.12 -0.39
N ILE A 322 -18.20 3.36 -0.26
CA ILE A 322 -19.01 4.53 0.17
C ILE A 322 -20.17 4.77 -0.81
N ARG A 323 -19.89 4.76 -2.11
CA ARG A 323 -20.92 4.90 -3.15
C ARG A 323 -21.95 3.78 -3.12
N LYS A 324 -21.48 2.55 -2.91
CA LYS A 324 -22.40 1.39 -2.85
C LYS A 324 -23.27 1.41 -1.60
N ALA A 325 -22.73 1.89 -0.47
CA ALA A 325 -23.50 2.13 0.73
C ALA A 325 -24.49 3.29 0.58
N ASP A 326 -24.26 4.19 -0.37
CA ASP A 326 -24.93 5.49 -0.55
C ASP A 326 -25.12 6.21 0.79
N SER A 327 -24.11 6.14 1.65
CA SER A 327 -24.17 6.59 3.03
C SER A 327 -22.77 6.84 3.58
N LEU A 328 -22.66 7.77 4.53
CA LEU A 328 -21.46 8.02 5.33
C LEU A 328 -21.45 7.25 6.66
N ASP A 329 -22.46 6.41 6.89
CA ASP A 329 -22.50 5.51 8.04
C ASP A 329 -21.42 4.45 7.93
N ARG A 330 -20.50 4.39 8.90
CA ARG A 330 -19.36 3.49 8.92
C ARG A 330 -19.77 2.02 8.83
N GLY A 331 -20.84 1.63 9.54
CA GLY A 331 -21.34 0.25 9.51
C GLY A 331 -21.87 -0.17 8.15
N LYS A 332 -22.59 0.71 7.44
CA LYS A 332 -23.05 0.47 6.07
C LYS A 332 -21.89 0.36 5.08
N ILE A 333 -20.84 1.17 5.25
CA ILE A 333 -19.64 1.11 4.43
C ILE A 333 -18.94 -0.25 4.63
N VAL A 334 -18.75 -0.71 5.89
CA VAL A 334 -18.21 -2.04 6.18
C VAL A 334 -19.03 -3.14 5.51
N GLN A 335 -20.35 -3.08 5.58
CA GLN A 335 -21.25 -4.08 4.96
C GLN A 335 -21.15 -4.10 3.44
N SER A 336 -20.81 -2.99 2.79
CA SER A 336 -20.67 -2.90 1.33
C SER A 336 -19.36 -3.47 0.81
N MET A 337 -18.29 -3.50 1.63
CA MET A 337 -16.95 -3.90 1.23
C MET A 337 -16.83 -5.28 0.56
N PRO A 338 -17.47 -6.37 1.06
CA PRO A 338 -17.36 -7.69 0.45
C PRO A 338 -17.83 -7.76 -1.02
N SER A 339 -18.64 -6.78 -1.42
CA SER A 339 -19.19 -6.71 -2.77
C SER A 339 -18.49 -5.67 -3.67
N VAL A 340 -17.40 -5.07 -3.18
CA VAL A 340 -16.58 -4.15 -3.98
C VAL A 340 -15.83 -4.93 -5.05
N SER A 341 -15.92 -4.44 -6.28
CA SER A 341 -15.15 -4.92 -7.42
C SER A 341 -14.87 -3.74 -8.34
N VAL A 342 -13.61 -3.30 -8.38
CA VAL A 342 -13.15 -2.18 -9.20
C VAL A 342 -11.95 -2.59 -10.03
N THR A 343 -11.74 -1.92 -11.16
CA THR A 343 -10.51 -2.02 -11.94
C THR A 343 -9.64 -0.83 -11.61
N GLY A 344 -8.51 -1.07 -10.97
CA GLY A 344 -7.53 -0.07 -10.60
C GLY A 344 -6.32 -0.05 -11.53
N VAL A 345 -5.26 0.58 -11.07
CA VAL A 345 -3.97 0.64 -11.76
C VAL A 345 -3.30 -0.73 -11.79
N THR A 346 -3.37 -1.46 -10.67
CA THR A 346 -2.71 -2.77 -10.51
C THR A 346 -3.55 -3.94 -11.03
N GLY A 347 -4.75 -3.67 -11.50
CA GLY A 347 -5.68 -4.65 -12.04
C GLY A 347 -7.02 -4.69 -11.33
N LYS A 348 -7.67 -5.86 -11.30
CA LYS A 348 -8.94 -6.04 -10.64
C LYS A 348 -8.77 -6.13 -9.12
N ILE A 349 -9.47 -5.27 -8.40
CA ILE A 349 -9.51 -5.24 -6.93
C ILE A 349 -10.86 -5.80 -6.48
N SER A 350 -10.82 -6.94 -5.82
CA SER A 350 -11.94 -7.58 -5.14
C SER A 350 -11.40 -8.43 -4.00
N PHE A 351 -12.20 -8.65 -2.97
CA PHE A 351 -11.75 -9.22 -1.71
C PHE A 351 -12.42 -10.56 -1.43
N ASP A 352 -11.68 -11.45 -0.80
CA ASP A 352 -12.20 -12.70 -0.26
C ASP A 352 -12.92 -12.48 1.09
N GLU A 353 -13.40 -13.55 1.71
CA GLU A 353 -14.12 -13.51 2.99
C GLU A 353 -13.29 -12.98 4.16
N ARG A 354 -11.96 -12.99 4.03
CA ARG A 354 -11.02 -12.47 5.03
C ARG A 354 -10.64 -11.02 4.79
N GLY A 355 -10.91 -10.48 3.59
CA GLY A 355 -10.48 -9.17 3.15
C GLY A 355 -9.15 -9.16 2.39
N ASP A 356 -8.65 -10.33 2.00
CA ASP A 356 -7.48 -10.45 1.14
C ASP A 356 -7.84 -10.27 -0.33
N LEU A 357 -6.90 -9.75 -1.12
CA LEU A 357 -7.07 -9.62 -2.58
C LEU A 357 -7.26 -10.98 -3.23
N ILE A 358 -8.31 -11.14 -4.04
CA ILE A 358 -8.56 -12.38 -4.77
C ILE A 358 -7.54 -12.53 -5.91
N LYS A 359 -6.88 -13.69 -5.98
CA LYS A 359 -5.89 -14.04 -7.01
C LYS A 359 -4.81 -12.96 -7.19
N PRO A 360 -4.08 -12.60 -6.13
CA PRO A 360 -3.02 -11.61 -6.26
C PRO A 360 -1.90 -12.10 -7.20
N PRO A 361 -1.38 -11.26 -8.09
CA PRO A 361 -0.14 -11.55 -8.82
C PRO A 361 1.08 -11.35 -7.93
N TYR A 362 2.17 -12.03 -8.27
CA TYR A 362 3.51 -11.81 -7.70
C TYR A 362 4.51 -11.75 -8.84
N THR A 363 5.38 -10.76 -8.84
CA THR A 363 6.37 -10.56 -9.89
C THR A 363 7.78 -10.74 -9.34
N LEU A 364 8.54 -11.65 -9.95
CA LEU A 364 9.96 -11.80 -9.69
C LEU A 364 10.73 -10.71 -10.41
N PHE A 365 11.54 -10.00 -9.66
CA PHE A 365 12.51 -9.03 -10.18
C PHE A 365 13.93 -9.50 -9.91
N ARG A 366 14.88 -8.99 -10.72
CA ARG A 366 16.30 -9.23 -10.58
C ARG A 366 17.08 -7.96 -10.90
N VAL A 367 18.16 -7.73 -10.16
CA VAL A 367 19.11 -6.67 -10.50
C VAL A 367 20.04 -7.19 -11.62
N GLU A 368 20.00 -6.52 -12.77
CA GLU A 368 20.84 -6.75 -13.91
C GLU A 368 21.36 -5.41 -14.44
N GLN A 369 22.68 -5.28 -14.59
CA GLN A 369 23.34 -4.05 -15.04
C GLN A 369 22.96 -2.83 -14.17
N GLY A 370 22.82 -3.05 -12.85
CA GLY A 370 22.48 -2.01 -11.89
C GLY A 370 21.04 -1.53 -11.93
N GLN A 371 20.12 -2.24 -12.58
CA GLN A 371 18.70 -1.93 -12.68
C GLN A 371 17.84 -3.13 -12.29
N TRP A 372 16.64 -2.87 -11.74
CA TRP A 372 15.63 -3.90 -11.51
C TRP A 372 14.90 -4.24 -12.81
N HIS A 373 14.93 -5.51 -13.20
CA HIS A 373 14.20 -6.04 -14.35
C HIS A 373 13.15 -7.04 -13.90
N SER A 374 11.92 -6.91 -14.40
CA SER A 374 10.86 -7.89 -14.18
C SER A 374 11.14 -9.15 -15.02
N ILE A 375 11.27 -10.29 -14.34
CA ILE A 375 11.61 -11.58 -14.96
C ILE A 375 10.33 -12.37 -15.29
N ARG A 376 9.45 -12.53 -14.31
CA ARG A 376 8.24 -13.36 -14.43
C ARG A 376 7.19 -12.92 -13.44
N THR A 377 5.93 -12.90 -13.86
CA THR A 377 4.76 -12.77 -12.98
C THR A 377 4.07 -14.12 -12.84
N VAL A 378 3.65 -14.47 -11.63
CA VAL A 378 2.88 -15.67 -11.30
C VAL A 378 1.59 -15.27 -10.57
N GLY A 379 0.51 -16.03 -10.75
CA GLY A 379 -0.81 -15.66 -10.23
C GLY A 379 -1.45 -14.52 -11.02
N GLY A 380 -2.51 -13.93 -10.46
CA GLY A 380 -3.31 -12.91 -11.14
C GLY A 380 -4.49 -13.49 -11.93
N SER A 381 -5.36 -12.60 -12.42
CA SER A 381 -6.60 -12.97 -13.12
C SER A 381 -6.41 -13.45 -14.56
N GLY A 382 -5.17 -13.47 -15.06
CA GLY A 382 -4.85 -13.79 -16.46
C GLY A 382 -3.87 -14.96 -16.64
N SER A 383 -3.54 -15.70 -15.57
CA SER A 383 -2.68 -16.92 -15.65
C SER A 383 -3.52 -18.18 -15.64
#